data_2dc6fcf4a5bd15ec825ef1fd12f11dff
#
_entry.id   2dc6fcf4a5bd15ec825ef1fd12f11dff
#
_cell.length_a   1.000
_cell.length_b   1.000
_cell.length_c   1.000
_cell.angle_alpha   90.00
_cell.angle_beta   90.00
_cell.angle_gamma   90.00
#
_symmetry.space_group_name_H-M   'P 1'
#
loop_
_entity.id
_entity.type
_entity.pdbx_description
1 polymer ?
#
loop_
_entity_poly.entity_id
_entity_poly.type
_entity_poly.pdbx_seq_one_letter_code
_entity_poly.pdbx_strand_id
1 'polypeptide(L)'
;EYGMPHAEVNALKAAYLLEYPNSILKMKNSSQDIHTFLLENHNGYFNDCEIFVTLEPCNHIGKTPSCANLLKELKPKRVIIAHEDINKLASGGIETLKSVNISVSIGCMKKEAYNLLYPFIKWSSGTFIFYKMAQTLNGCIDGAVSSKMSQLYVHTLRDKVDLMLIGGNTVRIDKPTLDARYIAGRAPKIM
;
A
#
# COMPACT_ATOMS: atom_id res chain seq x y z
N GLU A 1 6.57 -1.95 -3.29
CA GLU A 1 7.27 -1.53 -4.53
C GLU A 1 6.48 -2.01 -5.75
N TYR A 2 6.54 -1.24 -6.85
CA TYR A 2 5.80 -1.54 -8.07
C TYR A 2 6.27 -2.87 -8.70
N GLY A 3 5.33 -3.82 -8.89
CA GLY A 3 5.62 -5.16 -9.39
C GLY A 3 5.95 -6.22 -8.32
N MET A 4 5.99 -5.82 -7.05
CA MET A 4 6.11 -6.76 -5.93
C MET A 4 4.74 -7.37 -5.59
N PRO A 5 4.69 -8.51 -4.85
CA PRO A 5 3.44 -9.11 -4.41
C PRO A 5 2.57 -8.11 -3.64
N HIS A 6 1.28 -8.07 -3.94
CA HIS A 6 0.31 -7.26 -3.22
C HIS A 6 0.15 -7.76 -1.76
N ALA A 7 -0.47 -6.92 -0.92
CA ALA A 7 -0.64 -7.22 0.50
C ALA A 7 -1.40 -8.53 0.73
N GLU A 8 -2.43 -8.80 -0.07
CA GLU A 8 -3.23 -10.03 -0.05
C GLU A 8 -2.34 -11.26 -0.30
N VAL A 9 -1.49 -11.20 -1.33
CA VAL A 9 -0.58 -12.30 -1.70
C VAL A 9 0.44 -12.56 -0.60
N ASN A 10 0.98 -11.49 0.00
CA ASN A 10 1.90 -11.60 1.13
C ASN A 10 1.22 -12.18 2.36
N ALA A 11 -0.01 -11.78 2.68
CA ALA A 11 -0.79 -12.30 3.80
C ALA A 11 -1.11 -13.78 3.61
N LEU A 12 -1.54 -14.19 2.42
CA LEU A 12 -1.81 -15.58 2.07
C LEU A 12 -0.54 -16.45 2.16
N LYS A 13 0.59 -15.94 1.66
CA LYS A 13 1.89 -16.60 1.81
C LYS A 13 2.25 -16.78 3.29
N ALA A 14 2.11 -15.72 4.08
CA ALA A 14 2.42 -15.77 5.51
C ALA A 14 1.52 -16.77 6.25
N ALA A 15 0.21 -16.74 6.00
CA ALA A 15 -0.73 -17.68 6.61
C ALA A 15 -0.42 -19.12 6.23
N TYR A 16 -0.12 -19.41 4.97
CA TYR A 16 0.26 -20.74 4.52
C TYR A 16 1.53 -21.25 5.22
N LEU A 17 2.52 -20.38 5.39
CA LEU A 17 3.79 -20.73 6.04
C LEU A 17 3.69 -20.91 7.55
N LEU A 18 2.64 -20.40 8.21
CA LEU A 18 2.36 -20.74 9.63
C LEU A 18 2.01 -22.20 9.79
N GLU A 19 1.23 -22.77 8.87
CA GLU A 19 0.87 -24.20 8.89
C GLU A 19 1.97 -25.07 8.28
N TYR A 20 2.63 -24.60 7.22
CA TYR A 20 3.64 -25.34 6.47
C TYR A 20 5.01 -24.62 6.49
N PRO A 21 5.70 -24.52 7.64
CA PRO A 21 6.90 -23.69 7.80
C PRO A 21 8.10 -24.15 6.96
N ASN A 22 8.12 -25.41 6.55
CA ASN A 22 9.18 -26.01 5.72
C ASN A 22 8.84 -25.99 4.22
N SER A 23 7.73 -25.35 3.81
CA SER A 23 7.34 -25.24 2.41
C SER A 23 8.36 -24.46 1.59
N ILE A 24 8.57 -24.90 0.34
CA ILE A 24 9.40 -24.17 -0.64
C ILE A 24 8.84 -22.79 -0.97
N LEU A 25 7.58 -22.51 -0.63
CA LEU A 25 6.96 -21.18 -0.75
C LEU A 25 7.77 -20.10 -0.02
N LYS A 26 8.50 -20.47 1.04
CA LYS A 26 9.39 -19.55 1.77
C LYS A 26 10.42 -18.88 0.85
N MET A 27 10.92 -19.59 -0.15
CA MET A 27 11.94 -19.11 -1.08
C MET A 27 11.38 -18.30 -2.26
N LYS A 28 10.04 -18.31 -2.45
CA LYS A 28 9.40 -17.60 -3.57
C LYS A 28 9.11 -16.15 -3.18
N ASN A 29 9.58 -15.20 -4.00
CA ASN A 29 9.46 -13.77 -3.73
C ASN A 29 8.71 -12.99 -4.83
N SER A 30 8.57 -13.57 -6.04
CA SER A 30 7.78 -12.92 -7.09
C SER A 30 6.29 -13.18 -6.86
N SER A 31 5.45 -12.21 -7.26
CA SER A 31 4.00 -12.36 -7.19
C SER A 31 3.51 -13.57 -7.99
N GLN A 32 4.07 -13.76 -9.19
CA GLN A 32 3.72 -14.87 -10.07
C GLN A 32 4.02 -16.24 -9.42
N ASP A 33 5.22 -16.41 -8.86
CA ASP A 33 5.61 -17.68 -8.25
C ASP A 33 4.78 -18.02 -7.03
N ILE A 34 4.41 -17.00 -6.22
CA ILE A 34 3.55 -17.19 -5.06
C ILE A 34 2.15 -17.57 -5.48
N HIS A 35 1.56 -16.86 -6.47
CA HIS A 35 0.25 -17.20 -7.02
C HIS A 35 0.21 -18.63 -7.53
N THR A 36 1.13 -19.01 -8.43
CA THR A 36 1.19 -20.35 -9.00
C THR A 36 1.29 -21.41 -7.92
N PHE A 37 2.19 -21.20 -6.94
CA PHE A 37 2.35 -22.15 -5.84
C PHE A 37 1.07 -22.31 -5.00
N LEU A 38 0.43 -21.21 -4.63
CA LEU A 38 -0.79 -21.27 -3.83
C LEU A 38 -1.93 -21.95 -4.57
N LEU A 39 -2.09 -21.67 -5.87
CA LEU A 39 -3.10 -22.32 -6.70
C LEU A 39 -2.91 -23.84 -6.78
N GLU A 40 -1.67 -24.31 -6.85
CA GLU A 40 -1.35 -25.73 -6.99
C GLU A 40 -1.34 -26.49 -5.65
N ASN A 41 -1.11 -25.82 -4.52
CA ASN A 41 -0.78 -26.47 -3.25
C ASN A 41 -1.68 -26.08 -2.07
N HIS A 42 -2.71 -25.24 -2.25
CA HIS A 42 -3.53 -24.78 -1.13
C HIS A 42 -4.40 -25.90 -0.50
N ASN A 43 -4.77 -26.92 -1.27
CA ASN A 43 -5.53 -28.10 -0.81
C ASN A 43 -6.75 -27.74 0.08
N GLY A 44 -7.43 -26.63 -0.19
CA GLY A 44 -8.56 -26.17 0.60
C GLY A 44 -8.18 -25.47 1.93
N TYR A 45 -6.91 -25.26 2.24
CA TYR A 45 -6.44 -24.65 3.48
C TYR A 45 -7.15 -23.33 3.81
N PHE A 46 -7.49 -22.52 2.80
CA PHE A 46 -8.11 -21.22 3.00
C PHE A 46 -9.64 -21.25 3.11
N ASN A 47 -10.29 -22.39 2.94
CA ASN A 47 -11.77 -22.47 2.83
C ASN A 47 -12.49 -22.00 4.09
N ASP A 48 -11.88 -22.16 5.27
CA ASP A 48 -12.43 -21.70 6.56
C ASP A 48 -11.88 -20.33 6.99
N CYS A 49 -11.01 -19.71 6.17
CA CYS A 49 -10.38 -18.45 6.49
C CYS A 49 -11.29 -17.25 6.17
N GLU A 50 -11.21 -16.22 7.00
CA GLU A 50 -11.71 -14.88 6.71
C GLU A 50 -10.55 -13.97 6.34
N ILE A 51 -10.70 -13.21 5.25
CA ILE A 51 -9.65 -12.34 4.73
C ILE A 51 -10.10 -10.89 4.84
N PHE A 52 -9.31 -10.07 5.53
CA PHE A 52 -9.54 -8.64 5.69
C PHE A 52 -8.60 -7.87 4.77
N VAL A 53 -9.16 -6.97 3.99
CA VAL A 53 -8.39 -6.11 3.07
C VAL A 53 -8.81 -4.65 3.21
N THR A 54 -7.85 -3.74 3.13
CA THR A 54 -8.11 -2.30 3.20
C THR A 54 -8.71 -1.75 1.93
N LEU A 55 -8.37 -2.34 0.78
CA LEU A 55 -8.87 -1.96 -0.54
C LEU A 55 -9.39 -3.20 -1.27
N GLU A 56 -10.36 -3.02 -2.14
CA GLU A 56 -10.89 -4.07 -3.02
C GLU A 56 -9.76 -4.82 -3.73
N PRO A 57 -9.74 -6.18 -3.68
CA PRO A 57 -8.76 -6.97 -4.40
C PRO A 57 -8.79 -6.70 -5.91
N CYS A 58 -7.65 -6.39 -6.49
CA CYS A 58 -7.55 -6.03 -7.90
C CYS A 58 -8.05 -7.14 -8.83
N ASN A 59 -8.81 -6.75 -9.88
CA ASN A 59 -9.37 -7.69 -10.86
C ASN A 59 -8.67 -7.65 -12.22
N HIS A 60 -7.61 -6.88 -12.37
CA HIS A 60 -6.84 -6.82 -13.62
C HIS A 60 -5.52 -7.59 -13.50
N ILE A 61 -5.01 -8.02 -14.65
CA ILE A 61 -3.67 -8.57 -14.77
C ILE A 61 -2.79 -7.44 -15.29
N GLY A 62 -1.86 -7.00 -14.44
CA GLY A 62 -0.87 -5.99 -14.77
C GLY A 62 0.53 -6.57 -14.71
N LYS A 63 1.44 -5.95 -13.94
CA LYS A 63 2.76 -6.54 -13.62
C LYS A 63 2.67 -7.71 -12.63
N THR A 64 1.55 -7.82 -11.94
CA THR A 64 1.24 -8.91 -11.02
C THR A 64 -0.08 -9.56 -11.44
N PRO A 65 -0.28 -10.85 -11.14
CA PRO A 65 -1.57 -11.50 -11.34
C PRO A 65 -2.66 -10.87 -10.46
N SER A 66 -3.92 -11.04 -10.85
CA SER A 66 -5.09 -10.53 -10.14
C SER A 66 -5.25 -11.19 -8.76
N CYS A 67 -5.36 -10.37 -7.70
CA CYS A 67 -5.65 -10.86 -6.35
C CYS A 67 -7.07 -11.44 -6.26
N ALA A 68 -8.05 -10.84 -6.95
CA ALA A 68 -9.43 -11.36 -6.97
C ALA A 68 -9.50 -12.75 -7.60
N ASN A 69 -8.75 -13.01 -8.69
CA ASN A 69 -8.70 -14.33 -9.29
C ASN A 69 -8.01 -15.36 -8.38
N LEU A 70 -6.94 -14.97 -7.67
CA LEU A 70 -6.34 -15.86 -6.68
C LEU A 70 -7.34 -16.23 -5.60
N LEU A 71 -8.00 -15.25 -4.98
CA LEU A 71 -8.99 -15.49 -3.93
C LEU A 71 -10.19 -16.31 -4.42
N LYS A 72 -10.61 -16.10 -5.68
CA LYS A 72 -11.66 -16.90 -6.33
C LYS A 72 -11.33 -18.39 -6.33
N GLU A 73 -10.09 -18.76 -6.65
CA GLU A 73 -9.67 -20.15 -6.71
C GLU A 73 -9.41 -20.74 -5.31
N LEU A 74 -8.85 -19.94 -4.38
CA LEU A 74 -8.60 -20.35 -3.00
C LEU A 74 -9.90 -20.52 -2.18
N LYS A 75 -11.00 -19.91 -2.60
CA LYS A 75 -12.35 -20.00 -2.01
C LYS A 75 -12.39 -19.78 -0.50
N PRO A 76 -11.91 -18.64 0.01
CA PRO A 76 -12.03 -18.34 1.43
C PRO A 76 -13.51 -18.26 1.85
N LYS A 77 -13.78 -18.51 3.12
CA LYS A 77 -15.13 -18.45 3.70
C LYS A 77 -15.77 -17.07 3.50
N ARG A 78 -14.99 -16.00 3.70
CA ARG A 78 -15.44 -14.62 3.56
C ARG A 78 -14.28 -13.68 3.25
N VAL A 79 -14.57 -12.62 2.47
CA VAL A 79 -13.68 -11.49 2.25
C VAL A 79 -14.32 -10.23 2.79
N ILE A 80 -13.64 -9.54 3.69
CA ILE A 80 -14.08 -8.29 4.32
C ILE A 80 -13.24 -7.15 3.75
N ILE A 81 -13.90 -6.25 3.03
CA ILE A 81 -13.30 -5.14 2.29
C ILE A 81 -13.63 -3.83 2.99
N ALA A 82 -12.62 -3.05 3.35
CA ALA A 82 -12.87 -1.77 4.00
C ALA A 82 -13.30 -0.69 3.00
N HIS A 83 -12.66 -0.60 1.83
CA HIS A 83 -12.97 0.40 0.81
C HIS A 83 -12.95 -0.22 -0.60
N GLU A 84 -13.92 0.17 -1.43
CA GLU A 84 -13.99 -0.20 -2.84
C GLU A 84 -12.89 0.53 -3.63
N ASP A 85 -12.36 -0.10 -4.69
CA ASP A 85 -11.37 0.57 -5.54
C ASP A 85 -12.06 1.56 -6.50
N ILE A 86 -11.63 2.81 -6.44
CA ILE A 86 -12.12 3.86 -7.34
C ILE A 86 -11.51 3.78 -8.74
N ASN A 87 -10.42 3.03 -8.90
CA ASN A 87 -9.76 2.84 -10.18
C ASN A 87 -10.53 1.80 -11.02
N LYS A 88 -11.28 2.27 -12.00
CA LYS A 88 -12.08 1.43 -12.89
C LYS A 88 -11.29 0.31 -13.61
N LEU A 89 -9.99 0.47 -13.79
CA LEU A 89 -9.14 -0.56 -14.40
C LEU A 89 -8.80 -1.69 -13.41
N ALA A 90 -8.81 -1.41 -12.12
CA ALA A 90 -8.44 -2.37 -11.07
C ALA A 90 -9.65 -2.94 -10.34
N SER A 91 -10.78 -2.23 -10.32
CA SER A 91 -12.04 -2.63 -9.67
C SER A 91 -12.68 -3.86 -10.35
N GLY A 92 -13.73 -4.40 -9.73
CA GLY A 92 -14.48 -5.59 -10.20
C GLY A 92 -14.09 -6.87 -9.46
N GLY A 93 -13.22 -6.76 -8.45
CA GLY A 93 -12.86 -7.89 -7.59
C GLY A 93 -14.03 -8.38 -6.76
N ILE A 94 -14.90 -7.47 -6.30
CA ILE A 94 -16.10 -7.79 -5.54
C ILE A 94 -17.04 -8.68 -6.35
N GLU A 95 -17.32 -8.32 -7.60
CA GLU A 95 -18.17 -9.07 -8.52
C GLU A 95 -17.56 -10.44 -8.83
N THR A 96 -16.25 -10.50 -9.04
CA THR A 96 -15.51 -11.74 -9.27
C THR A 96 -15.65 -12.70 -8.09
N LEU A 97 -15.50 -12.22 -6.86
CA LEU A 97 -15.66 -13.05 -5.65
C LEU A 97 -17.10 -13.52 -5.46
N LYS A 98 -18.08 -12.63 -5.64
CA LYS A 98 -19.51 -12.96 -5.55
C LYS A 98 -19.95 -13.97 -6.60
N SER A 99 -19.38 -13.93 -7.81
CA SER A 99 -19.73 -14.85 -8.90
C SER A 99 -19.47 -16.34 -8.59
N VAL A 100 -18.64 -16.61 -7.58
CA VAL A 100 -18.32 -17.98 -7.11
C VAL A 100 -18.82 -18.23 -5.68
N ASN A 101 -19.82 -17.43 -5.23
CA ASN A 101 -20.49 -17.55 -3.92
C ASN A 101 -19.56 -17.34 -2.72
N ILE A 102 -18.46 -16.61 -2.87
CA ILE A 102 -17.67 -16.16 -1.73
C ILE A 102 -18.44 -15.03 -1.03
N SER A 103 -18.63 -15.15 0.28
CA SER A 103 -19.27 -14.09 1.08
C SER A 103 -18.39 -12.84 1.11
N VAL A 104 -18.94 -11.70 0.68
CA VAL A 104 -18.22 -10.41 0.66
C VAL A 104 -18.96 -9.41 1.53
N SER A 105 -18.25 -8.81 2.50
CA SER A 105 -18.71 -7.70 3.32
C SER A 105 -17.91 -6.44 2.99
N ILE A 106 -18.57 -5.28 2.86
CA ILE A 106 -17.94 -4.02 2.46
C ILE A 106 -18.16 -2.96 3.53
N GLY A 107 -17.18 -2.10 3.76
CA GLY A 107 -17.30 -0.94 4.64
C GLY A 107 -16.82 -1.16 6.08
N CYS A 108 -16.18 -2.28 6.38
CA CYS A 108 -15.54 -2.49 7.68
C CYS A 108 -14.43 -1.47 7.89
N MET A 109 -14.51 -0.66 8.97
CA MET A 109 -13.55 0.43 9.24
C MET A 109 -13.35 1.38 8.04
N LYS A 110 -14.43 1.69 7.32
CA LYS A 110 -14.39 2.48 6.07
C LYS A 110 -13.70 3.85 6.24
N LYS A 111 -13.95 4.52 7.36
CA LYS A 111 -13.37 5.85 7.65
C LYS A 111 -11.86 5.77 7.85
N GLU A 112 -11.40 4.80 8.62
CA GLU A 112 -9.99 4.55 8.89
C GLU A 112 -9.26 4.13 7.61
N ALA A 113 -9.86 3.23 6.85
CA ALA A 113 -9.34 2.81 5.54
C ALA A 113 -9.27 3.98 4.56
N TYR A 114 -10.30 4.83 4.48
CA TYR A 114 -10.27 6.03 3.66
C TYR A 114 -9.12 6.96 4.03
N ASN A 115 -8.91 7.20 5.33
CA ASN A 115 -7.82 8.06 5.79
C ASN A 115 -6.44 7.48 5.41
N LEU A 116 -6.27 6.15 5.52
CA LEU A 116 -5.06 5.46 5.09
C LEU A 116 -4.84 5.55 3.58
N LEU A 117 -5.91 5.37 2.81
CA LEU A 117 -5.88 5.34 1.35
C LEU A 117 -5.95 6.74 0.72
N TYR A 118 -6.20 7.79 1.51
CA TYR A 118 -6.42 9.15 1.00
C TYR A 118 -5.34 9.65 0.03
N PRO A 119 -4.03 9.49 0.32
CA PRO A 119 -2.99 9.89 -0.63
C PRO A 119 -3.06 9.12 -1.96
N PHE A 120 -3.32 7.82 -1.91
CA PHE A 120 -3.50 6.97 -3.09
C PHE A 120 -4.73 7.37 -3.90
N ILE A 121 -5.87 7.59 -3.24
CA ILE A 121 -7.12 8.03 -3.87
C ILE A 121 -6.92 9.38 -4.59
N LYS A 122 -6.28 10.34 -3.93
CA LYS A 122 -5.99 11.65 -4.53
C LYS A 122 -5.02 11.57 -5.69
N TRP A 123 -3.95 10.80 -5.53
CA TRP A 123 -2.97 10.58 -6.60
C TRP A 123 -3.60 9.87 -7.81
N SER A 124 -4.47 8.88 -7.61
CA SER A 124 -5.17 8.16 -8.68
C SER A 124 -6.15 9.04 -9.47
N SER A 125 -6.69 10.08 -8.84
CA SER A 125 -7.64 11.02 -9.46
C SER A 125 -6.99 12.30 -9.98
N GLY A 126 -5.69 12.53 -9.71
CA GLY A 126 -4.97 13.74 -10.11
C GLY A 126 -3.72 13.98 -9.31
N THR A 127 -3.36 15.25 -9.12
CA THR A 127 -2.18 15.64 -8.36
C THR A 127 -2.48 15.61 -6.85
N PHE A 128 -1.72 14.83 -6.09
CA PHE A 128 -1.77 14.86 -4.63
C PHE A 128 -0.81 15.93 -4.10
N ILE A 129 -1.34 16.91 -3.39
CA ILE A 129 -0.58 18.01 -2.79
C ILE A 129 -0.75 17.96 -1.28
N PHE A 130 0.35 18.05 -0.56
CA PHE A 130 0.35 18.23 0.89
C PHE A 130 1.31 19.31 1.34
N TYR A 131 1.02 19.91 2.50
CA TYR A 131 1.83 20.94 3.11
C TYR A 131 2.57 20.39 4.33
N LYS A 132 3.86 20.69 4.44
CA LYS A 132 4.69 20.32 5.60
C LYS A 132 5.29 21.58 6.23
N MET A 133 5.02 21.77 7.50
CA MET A 133 5.64 22.82 8.31
C MET A 133 6.17 22.23 9.62
N ALA A 134 7.35 22.68 10.05
CA ALA A 134 7.87 22.41 11.39
C ALA A 134 7.57 23.63 12.27
N GLN A 135 6.92 23.39 13.42
CA GLN A 135 6.63 24.44 14.39
C GLN A 135 6.59 23.85 15.80
N THR A 136 6.81 24.68 16.79
CA THR A 136 6.55 24.36 18.20
C THR A 136 5.06 24.40 18.50
N LEU A 137 4.62 23.88 19.65
CA LEU A 137 3.20 23.91 20.06
C LEU A 137 2.62 25.32 20.14
N ASN A 138 3.43 26.32 20.46
CA ASN A 138 3.04 27.74 20.48
C ASN A 138 3.22 28.45 19.12
N GLY A 139 3.45 27.70 18.04
CA GLY A 139 3.51 28.23 16.67
C GLY A 139 4.85 28.86 16.27
N CYS A 140 5.91 28.81 17.10
CA CYS A 140 7.23 29.30 16.72
C CYS A 140 7.85 28.35 15.63
N ILE A 141 8.40 28.98 14.59
CA ILE A 141 9.02 28.28 13.47
C ILE A 141 10.54 28.48 13.41
N ASP A 142 11.07 29.31 14.32
CA ASP A 142 12.49 29.62 14.33
C ASP A 142 13.32 28.54 15.06
N GLY A 143 14.53 28.31 14.56
CA GLY A 143 15.48 27.38 15.15
C GLY A 143 15.23 25.91 14.79
N ALA A 144 15.96 25.01 15.46
CA ALA A 144 15.91 23.56 15.22
C ALA A 144 14.78 22.92 16.03
N VAL A 145 13.54 23.01 15.54
CA VAL A 145 12.34 22.49 16.22
C VAL A 145 12.04 21.00 15.92
N SER A 146 12.75 20.38 14.98
CA SER A 146 12.50 19.00 14.56
C SER A 146 13.47 18.02 15.20
N SER A 147 12.94 16.93 15.78
CA SER A 147 13.74 15.80 16.26
C SER A 147 14.43 15.05 15.11
N LYS A 148 15.44 14.20 15.42
CA LYS A 148 16.08 13.33 14.43
C LYS A 148 15.07 12.39 13.74
N MET A 149 14.09 11.87 14.47
CA MET A 149 13.02 11.02 13.91
C MET A 149 12.15 11.81 12.92
N SER A 150 11.76 13.04 13.27
CA SER A 150 11.00 13.90 12.36
C SER A 150 11.80 14.24 11.10
N GLN A 151 13.11 14.49 11.23
CA GLN A 151 13.99 14.72 10.08
C GLN A 151 14.07 13.48 9.17
N LEU A 152 14.24 12.28 9.75
CA LEU A 152 14.24 11.03 8.98
C LEU A 152 12.94 10.85 8.22
N TYR A 153 11.78 11.07 8.89
CA TYR A 153 10.46 11.01 8.24
C TYR A 153 10.34 12.01 7.08
N VAL A 154 10.82 13.24 7.24
CA VAL A 154 10.83 14.22 6.14
C VAL A 154 11.67 13.77 4.96
N HIS A 155 12.80 13.08 5.20
CA HIS A 155 13.60 12.49 4.12
C HIS A 155 12.85 11.35 3.41
N THR A 156 12.05 10.53 4.13
CA THR A 156 11.19 9.54 3.47
C THR A 156 10.10 10.17 2.60
N LEU A 157 9.54 11.31 3.04
CA LEU A 157 8.58 12.06 2.22
C LEU A 157 9.24 12.62 0.96
N ARG A 158 10.44 13.19 1.07
CA ARG A 158 11.18 13.72 -0.09
C ARG A 158 11.49 12.66 -1.14
N ASP A 159 11.80 11.44 -0.72
CA ASP A 159 12.02 10.31 -1.63
C ASP A 159 10.76 9.94 -2.45
N LYS A 160 9.57 10.20 -1.91
CA LYS A 160 8.28 9.80 -2.51
C LYS A 160 7.64 10.88 -3.39
N VAL A 161 7.99 12.15 -3.20
CA VAL A 161 7.38 13.24 -3.98
C VAL A 161 8.14 13.49 -5.28
N ASP A 162 7.42 13.88 -6.32
CA ASP A 162 8.02 14.23 -7.62
C ASP A 162 8.55 15.66 -7.63
N LEU A 163 7.81 16.58 -6.99
CA LEU A 163 8.11 18.01 -6.96
C LEU A 163 7.93 18.55 -5.55
N MET A 164 8.87 19.38 -5.11
CA MET A 164 8.79 20.15 -3.87
C MET A 164 8.79 21.65 -4.17
N LEU A 165 7.75 22.33 -3.70
CA LEU A 165 7.68 23.79 -3.71
C LEU A 165 8.28 24.33 -2.41
N ILE A 166 9.14 25.33 -2.50
CA ILE A 166 9.80 25.92 -1.35
C ILE A 166 9.74 27.45 -1.39
N GLY A 167 9.51 28.06 -0.24
CA GLY A 167 9.51 29.51 -0.11
C GLY A 167 10.89 30.13 -0.35
N GLY A 168 10.97 31.22 -1.10
CA GLY A 168 12.24 31.88 -1.41
C GLY A 168 13.00 32.37 -0.17
N ASN A 169 12.31 32.73 0.93
CA ASN A 169 12.97 33.09 2.19
C ASN A 169 13.68 31.88 2.83
N THR A 170 13.06 30.70 2.82
CA THR A 170 13.69 29.45 3.29
C THR A 170 14.99 29.19 2.53
N VAL A 171 14.97 29.37 1.19
CA VAL A 171 16.18 29.22 0.37
C VAL A 171 17.26 30.22 0.76
N ARG A 172 16.90 31.49 0.94
CA ARG A 172 17.86 32.57 1.27
C ARG A 172 18.46 32.45 2.66
N ILE A 173 17.62 32.09 3.66
CA ILE A 173 18.00 32.08 5.07
C ILE A 173 18.62 30.73 5.43
N ASP A 174 17.92 29.61 5.15
CA ASP A 174 18.29 28.28 5.63
C ASP A 174 19.29 27.57 4.69
N LYS A 175 19.36 28.00 3.42
CA LYS A 175 20.18 27.37 2.36
C LYS A 175 20.11 25.83 2.39
N PRO A 176 18.90 25.26 2.42
CA PRO A 176 18.70 23.83 2.66
C PRO A 176 19.14 22.99 1.48
N THR A 177 19.71 21.81 1.72
CA THR A 177 20.14 20.88 0.66
C THR A 177 18.94 20.20 -0.03
N LEU A 178 17.82 20.00 0.69
CA LEU A 178 16.53 19.45 0.18
C LEU A 178 16.61 18.04 -0.44
N ASP A 179 17.63 17.29 -0.14
CA ASP A 179 17.83 15.91 -0.58
C ASP A 179 17.18 14.87 0.38
N ALA A 180 17.34 13.59 0.05
CA ALA A 180 16.90 12.45 0.86
C ALA A 180 18.07 11.65 1.46
N ARG A 181 19.21 12.31 1.76
CA ARG A 181 20.47 11.67 2.17
C ARG A 181 20.39 10.76 3.41
N TYR A 182 19.46 11.04 4.33
CA TYR A 182 19.35 10.22 5.56
C TYR A 182 18.78 8.83 5.32
N ILE A 183 18.21 8.58 4.14
CA ILE A 183 17.65 7.27 3.75
C ILE A 183 18.26 6.77 2.44
N ALA A 184 19.31 7.41 1.92
CA ALA A 184 19.87 7.15 0.60
C ALA A 184 18.83 7.15 -0.53
N GLY A 185 17.78 7.99 -0.38
CA GLY A 185 16.65 8.08 -1.29
C GLY A 185 16.87 9.08 -2.43
N ARG A 186 15.89 9.14 -3.34
CA ARG A 186 15.87 10.07 -4.48
C ARG A 186 15.52 11.48 -4.03
N ALA A 187 16.27 12.49 -4.48
CA ALA A 187 15.89 13.88 -4.28
C ALA A 187 14.73 14.27 -5.22
N PRO A 188 13.70 15.03 -4.73
CA PRO A 188 12.64 15.55 -5.58
C PRO A 188 13.14 16.68 -6.48
N LYS A 189 12.39 17.01 -7.53
CA LYS A 189 12.57 18.28 -8.25
C LYS A 189 12.19 19.44 -7.32
N ILE A 190 12.91 20.56 -7.41
CA ILE A 190 12.69 21.74 -6.58
C ILE A 190 12.17 22.89 -7.46
N MET A 191 11.17 23.63 -6.96
CA MET A 191 10.63 24.84 -7.57
C MET A 191 10.45 25.92 -6.50
#